data_ff08de7db3e03d48cb1035647ccfc272
#
_entry.id   ff08de7db3e03d48cb1035647ccfc272
#
_cell.length_a   1.000
_cell.length_b   1.000
_cell.length_c   1.000
_cell.angle_alpha   90.00
_cell.angle_beta   90.00
_cell.angle_gamma   90.00
#
_symmetry.space_group_name_H-M   'P 1'
#
loop_
_entity.id
_entity.type
_entity.pdbx_description
1 polymer ?
#
loop_
_entity_poly.entity_id
_entity_poly.type
_entity_poly.pdbx_seq_one_letter_code
_entity_poly.pdbx_strand_id
1 'polypeptide(L)'
;MITHIKTNEKIIFLTIDDAPTSESTPQTLEILKYYNVKATFFCIGKNIVENQNIFEKILKDKHSIANHSFSHQNGWRTNTKRYISDVNKGKSLTNSNIFRPPYGKISPLQYLFLYKKNRIVLWTMMVYDFDKKRSLEKDKKLLEKYLQPGSIFIFHDNQKAIDKKNILLPYFIELALKRNFRFEPLDKYIL
;
A
#
# COMPACT_ATOMS: atom_id res chain seq x y z
N MET A 1 -10.45 3.65 -11.69
CA MET A 1 -9.45 3.10 -10.74
C MET A 1 -8.07 3.31 -11.32
N ILE A 2 -7.12 3.70 -10.47
CA ILE A 2 -5.75 4.03 -10.87
C ILE A 2 -4.88 2.79 -10.63
N THR A 3 -4.23 2.29 -11.66
CA THR A 3 -3.33 1.13 -11.58
C THR A 3 -1.88 1.50 -11.87
N HIS A 4 -1.67 2.71 -12.40
CA HIS A 4 -0.40 3.23 -12.86
C HIS A 4 -0.47 4.76 -12.91
N ILE A 5 0.63 5.46 -12.67
CA ILE A 5 0.72 6.91 -12.78
C ILE A 5 1.42 7.26 -14.10
N LYS A 6 0.75 8.07 -14.91
CA LYS A 6 1.33 8.47 -16.19
C LYS A 6 2.48 9.46 -15.95
N THR A 7 3.71 9.04 -16.20
CA THR A 7 4.93 9.84 -16.12
C THR A 7 6.01 9.29 -17.03
N ASN A 8 6.87 10.17 -17.54
CA ASN A 8 8.07 9.78 -18.30
C ASN A 8 9.33 9.79 -17.41
N GLU A 9 9.21 10.30 -16.18
CA GLU A 9 10.32 10.28 -15.22
C GLU A 9 10.48 8.89 -14.61
N LYS A 10 11.71 8.52 -14.28
CA LYS A 10 12.02 7.27 -13.56
C LYS A 10 11.54 7.34 -12.11
N ILE A 11 10.24 7.44 -11.91
CA ILE A 11 9.57 7.49 -10.61
C ILE A 11 8.70 6.25 -10.49
N ILE A 12 8.73 5.63 -9.30
CA ILE A 12 7.86 4.52 -8.92
C ILE A 12 7.24 4.77 -7.55
N PHE A 13 6.16 4.07 -7.28
CA PHE A 13 5.38 4.23 -6.07
C PHE A 13 5.40 2.94 -5.26
N LEU A 14 6.12 2.99 -4.15
CA LEU A 14 6.10 1.91 -3.15
C LEU A 14 4.90 2.11 -2.24
N THR A 15 4.06 1.10 -2.13
CA THR A 15 2.90 1.12 -1.25
C THR A 15 2.89 -0.08 -0.32
N ILE A 16 2.44 0.15 0.92
CA ILE A 16 2.41 -0.84 1.99
C ILE A 16 0.97 -0.96 2.47
N ASP A 17 0.36 -2.12 2.28
CA ASP A 17 -1.01 -2.40 2.73
C ASP A 17 -1.00 -3.03 4.14
N ASP A 18 -2.15 -2.99 4.83
CA ASP A 18 -2.45 -3.59 6.14
C ASP A 18 -1.83 -2.90 7.36
N ALA A 19 -1.01 -1.86 7.18
CA ALA A 19 -0.41 -1.11 8.30
C ALA A 19 -1.47 -0.35 9.15
N PRO A 20 -1.09 0.10 10.36
CA PRO A 20 0.09 -0.28 11.14
C PRO A 20 -0.11 -1.61 11.89
N THR A 21 0.94 -2.39 12.05
CA THR A 21 0.97 -3.57 12.91
C THR A 21 2.19 -3.56 13.81
N SER A 22 2.07 -4.12 15.03
CA SER A 22 3.17 -4.17 15.99
C SER A 22 4.33 -5.06 15.52
N GLU A 23 4.03 -6.12 14.79
CA GLU A 23 5.01 -7.11 14.40
C GLU A 23 5.78 -6.72 13.13
N SER A 24 5.13 -6.05 12.18
CA SER A 24 5.67 -5.87 10.83
C SER A 24 6.07 -4.43 10.52
N THR A 25 5.25 -3.44 10.87
CA THR A 25 5.47 -2.05 10.48
C THR A 25 6.78 -1.45 11.01
N PRO A 26 7.23 -1.72 12.26
CA PRO A 26 8.52 -1.20 12.74
C PRO A 26 9.68 -1.62 11.85
N GLN A 27 9.72 -2.89 11.41
CA GLN A 27 10.77 -3.41 10.53
C GLN A 27 10.72 -2.76 9.14
N THR A 28 9.51 -2.54 8.61
CA THR A 28 9.32 -1.82 7.34
C THR A 28 9.87 -0.39 7.43
N LEU A 29 9.57 0.33 8.52
CA LEU A 29 10.06 1.69 8.74
C LEU A 29 11.60 1.75 8.84
N GLU A 30 12.23 0.77 9.49
CA GLU A 30 13.69 0.69 9.57
C GLU A 30 14.32 0.47 8.19
N ILE A 31 13.77 -0.44 7.38
CA ILE A 31 14.23 -0.66 6.00
C ILE A 31 14.09 0.64 5.19
N LEU A 32 12.93 1.28 5.20
CA LEU A 32 12.69 2.52 4.45
C LEU A 32 13.61 3.66 4.91
N LYS A 33 13.87 3.75 6.21
CA LYS A 33 14.80 4.74 6.79
C LYS A 33 16.24 4.48 6.34
N TYR A 34 16.70 3.22 6.37
CA TYR A 34 18.05 2.85 5.94
C TYR A 34 18.36 3.28 4.49
N TYR A 35 17.40 3.05 3.58
CA TYR A 35 17.54 3.44 2.18
C TYR A 35 17.09 4.88 1.88
N ASN A 36 16.65 5.64 2.87
CA ASN A 36 16.07 6.98 2.70
C ASN A 36 14.93 7.03 1.67
N VAL A 37 14.05 6.03 1.67
CA VAL A 37 12.91 5.88 0.74
C VAL A 37 11.62 6.27 1.45
N LYS A 38 10.72 6.96 0.73
CA LYS A 38 9.36 7.25 1.20
C LYS A 38 8.35 6.35 0.48
N ALA A 39 7.32 5.95 1.22
CA ALA A 39 6.24 5.08 0.76
C ALA A 39 4.87 5.65 1.11
N THR A 40 3.81 5.08 0.52
CA THR A 40 2.43 5.34 0.91
C THR A 40 1.88 4.12 1.65
N PHE A 41 1.44 4.32 2.88
CA PHE A 41 0.84 3.28 3.72
C PHE A 41 -0.67 3.31 3.59
N PHE A 42 -1.26 2.24 3.08
CA PHE A 42 -2.70 2.01 3.06
C PHE A 42 -3.12 1.37 4.38
N CYS A 43 -3.57 2.22 5.31
CA CYS A 43 -3.79 1.83 6.70
C CYS A 43 -5.20 1.30 6.93
N ILE A 44 -5.30 0.21 7.70
CA ILE A 44 -6.55 -0.32 8.23
C ILE A 44 -6.92 0.48 9.47
N GLY A 45 -8.13 1.07 9.50
CA GLY A 45 -8.54 1.94 10.60
C GLY A 45 -8.54 1.23 11.97
N LYS A 46 -8.92 -0.04 12.02
CA LYS A 46 -8.82 -0.84 13.26
C LYS A 46 -7.38 -0.92 13.76
N ASN A 47 -6.43 -1.17 12.86
CA ASN A 47 -5.01 -1.25 13.20
C ASN A 47 -4.45 0.10 13.68
N ILE A 48 -4.93 1.23 13.12
CA ILE A 48 -4.57 2.57 13.62
C ILE A 48 -4.98 2.73 15.10
N VAL A 49 -6.22 2.35 15.43
CA VAL A 49 -6.73 2.43 16.81
C VAL A 49 -5.91 1.57 17.77
N GLU A 50 -5.52 0.37 17.33
CA GLU A 50 -4.78 -0.60 18.15
C GLU A 50 -3.28 -0.26 18.24
N ASN A 51 -2.71 0.47 17.28
CA ASN A 51 -1.26 0.75 17.17
C ASN A 51 -0.98 2.24 16.91
N GLN A 52 -1.60 3.14 17.67
CA GLN A 52 -1.52 4.58 17.44
C GLN A 52 -0.08 5.11 17.47
N ASN A 53 0.74 4.63 18.38
CA ASN A 53 2.16 5.02 18.49
C ASN A 53 2.96 4.67 17.20
N ILE A 54 2.65 3.55 16.56
CA ILE A 54 3.28 3.15 15.29
C ILE A 54 2.75 4.00 14.16
N PHE A 55 1.45 4.31 14.14
CA PHE A 55 0.85 5.20 13.17
C PHE A 55 1.49 6.60 13.22
N GLU A 56 1.69 7.15 14.40
CA GLU A 56 2.38 8.44 14.62
C GLU A 56 3.83 8.38 14.12
N LYS A 57 4.52 7.23 14.28
CA LYS A 57 5.87 7.04 13.74
C LYS A 57 5.89 7.06 12.21
N ILE A 58 4.89 6.45 11.53
CA ILE A 58 4.77 6.52 10.06
C ILE A 58 4.67 7.99 9.61
N LEU A 59 3.84 8.80 10.29
CA LEU A 59 3.67 10.22 10.01
C LEU A 59 4.95 11.03 10.29
N LYS A 60 5.58 10.80 11.44
CA LYS A 60 6.83 11.47 11.83
C LYS A 60 7.95 11.21 10.83
N ASP A 61 8.02 10.00 10.28
CA ASP A 61 8.99 9.61 9.28
C ASP A 61 8.62 10.12 7.87
N LYS A 62 7.56 10.96 7.75
CA LYS A 62 7.10 11.64 6.53
C LYS A 62 6.72 10.67 5.41
N HIS A 63 6.12 9.55 5.74
CA HIS A 63 5.43 8.69 4.80
C HIS A 63 4.01 9.18 4.56
N SER A 64 3.44 8.91 3.38
CA SER A 64 2.06 9.22 3.09
C SER A 64 1.10 8.18 3.65
N ILE A 65 -0.09 8.64 4.06
CA ILE A 65 -1.16 7.78 4.56
C ILE A 65 -2.29 7.73 3.54
N ALA A 66 -2.80 6.53 3.32
CA ALA A 66 -3.98 6.26 2.53
C ALA A 66 -4.94 5.31 3.26
N ASN A 67 -6.19 5.29 2.83
CA ASN A 67 -7.25 4.51 3.48
C ASN A 67 -7.31 3.08 2.93
N HIS A 68 -7.32 2.08 3.83
CA HIS A 68 -7.56 0.66 3.50
C HIS A 68 -8.81 0.11 4.19
N SER A 69 -9.88 0.94 4.31
CA SER A 69 -11.09 0.72 5.10
C SER A 69 -10.85 0.65 6.61
N PHE A 70 -11.91 0.48 7.41
CA PHE A 70 -11.76 0.36 8.86
C PHE A 70 -11.47 -1.07 9.31
N SER A 71 -12.19 -2.06 8.77
CA SER A 71 -12.11 -3.45 9.21
C SER A 71 -11.70 -4.45 8.11
N HIS A 72 -11.08 -3.97 7.04
CA HIS A 72 -10.55 -4.78 5.94
C HIS A 72 -11.58 -5.70 5.29
N GLN A 73 -12.80 -5.20 5.06
CA GLN A 73 -13.90 -5.99 4.51
C GLN A 73 -13.72 -6.26 3.01
N ASN A 74 -14.05 -7.48 2.59
CA ASN A 74 -14.10 -7.83 1.17
C ASN A 74 -15.37 -7.23 0.52
N GLY A 75 -15.21 -6.30 -0.42
CA GLY A 75 -16.32 -5.60 -1.05
C GLY A 75 -17.32 -6.51 -1.75
N TRP A 76 -16.87 -7.62 -2.36
CA TRP A 76 -17.78 -8.57 -3.04
C TRP A 76 -18.63 -9.40 -2.07
N ARG A 77 -18.22 -9.49 -0.80
CA ARG A 77 -18.91 -10.28 0.24
C ARG A 77 -19.60 -9.41 1.27
N THR A 78 -19.55 -8.09 1.09
CA THR A 78 -20.09 -7.13 2.06
C THR A 78 -21.23 -6.31 1.41
N ASN A 79 -22.32 -6.15 2.14
CA ASN A 79 -23.42 -5.27 1.71
C ASN A 79 -22.88 -3.85 1.44
N THR A 80 -23.40 -3.19 0.39
CA THR A 80 -22.91 -1.88 -0.08
C THR A 80 -22.95 -0.81 1.01
N LYS A 81 -24.07 -0.69 1.75
CA LYS A 81 -24.20 0.32 2.82
C LYS A 81 -23.16 0.11 3.93
N ARG A 82 -22.98 -1.14 4.35
CA ARG A 82 -21.99 -1.50 5.37
C ARG A 82 -20.56 -1.25 4.88
N TYR A 83 -20.25 -1.62 3.62
CA TYR A 83 -18.94 -1.40 3.04
C TYR A 83 -18.57 0.08 2.97
N ILE A 84 -19.50 0.94 2.48
CA ILE A 84 -19.30 2.39 2.40
C ILE A 84 -19.09 2.99 3.79
N SER A 85 -19.90 2.58 4.78
CA SER A 85 -19.73 3.02 6.18
C SER A 85 -18.35 2.65 6.72
N ASP A 86 -17.87 1.43 6.44
CA ASP A 86 -16.54 0.95 6.85
C ASP A 86 -15.41 1.75 6.19
N VAL A 87 -15.53 2.03 4.90
CA VAL A 87 -14.56 2.88 4.18
C VAL A 87 -14.53 4.30 4.75
N ASN A 88 -15.70 4.90 5.00
CA ASN A 88 -15.78 6.26 5.56
C ASN A 88 -15.23 6.33 6.98
N LYS A 89 -15.45 5.30 7.80
CA LYS A 89 -14.84 5.20 9.13
C LYS A 89 -13.31 5.10 9.06
N GLY A 90 -12.76 4.34 8.11
CA GLY A 90 -11.30 4.31 7.87
C GLY A 90 -10.77 5.68 7.40
N LYS A 91 -11.52 6.35 6.51
CA LYS A 91 -11.18 7.67 6.00
C LYS A 91 -11.09 8.73 7.12
N SER A 92 -11.98 8.71 8.11
CA SER A 92 -11.93 9.67 9.22
C SER A 92 -10.68 9.55 10.09
N LEU A 93 -10.06 8.36 10.13
CA LEU A 93 -8.81 8.14 10.87
C LEU A 93 -7.56 8.47 10.03
N THR A 94 -7.59 8.17 8.74
CA THR A 94 -6.46 8.42 7.85
C THR A 94 -6.41 9.84 7.31
N ASN A 95 -7.52 10.57 7.35
CA ASN A 95 -7.71 11.90 6.73
C ASN A 95 -7.28 11.93 5.25
N SER A 96 -7.46 10.82 4.52
CA SER A 96 -7.01 10.66 3.14
C SER A 96 -8.15 10.39 2.19
N ASN A 97 -8.10 11.01 1.01
CA ASN A 97 -9.00 10.73 -0.11
C ASN A 97 -8.49 9.58 -1.00
N ILE A 98 -7.28 9.09 -0.78
CA ILE A 98 -6.73 7.96 -1.50
C ILE A 98 -7.22 6.69 -0.80
N PHE A 99 -7.86 5.81 -1.56
CA PHE A 99 -8.44 4.57 -1.04
C PHE A 99 -8.04 3.37 -1.88
N ARG A 100 -7.64 2.30 -1.23
CA ARG A 100 -7.45 0.99 -1.87
C ARG A 100 -8.46 0.00 -1.28
N PRO A 101 -9.29 -0.64 -2.14
CA PRO A 101 -10.20 -1.69 -1.69
C PRO A 101 -9.40 -2.89 -1.15
N PRO A 102 -9.75 -3.42 0.04
CA PRO A 102 -9.18 -4.68 0.52
C PRO A 102 -9.33 -5.79 -0.52
N TYR A 103 -8.28 -6.59 -0.71
CA TYR A 103 -8.19 -7.64 -1.74
C TYR A 103 -8.34 -7.14 -3.19
N GLY A 104 -8.32 -5.83 -3.44
CA GLY A 104 -8.69 -5.23 -4.72
C GLY A 104 -10.17 -5.41 -5.09
N LYS A 105 -11.02 -5.82 -4.15
CA LYS A 105 -12.42 -6.22 -4.39
C LYS A 105 -13.40 -5.11 -4.00
N ILE A 106 -14.04 -4.55 -5.03
CA ILE A 106 -15.09 -3.54 -4.90
C ILE A 106 -16.19 -3.85 -5.92
N SER A 107 -17.46 -3.84 -5.49
CA SER A 107 -18.58 -4.03 -6.43
C SER A 107 -18.86 -2.76 -7.25
N PRO A 108 -19.51 -2.88 -8.44
CA PRO A 108 -19.83 -1.71 -9.27
C PRO A 108 -20.62 -0.64 -8.52
N LEU A 109 -21.58 -1.05 -7.69
CA LEU A 109 -22.40 -0.13 -6.91
C LEU A 109 -21.56 0.58 -5.82
N GLN A 110 -20.71 -0.14 -5.11
CA GLN A 110 -19.77 0.45 -4.13
C GLN A 110 -18.82 1.44 -4.79
N TYR A 111 -18.30 1.08 -5.97
CA TYR A 111 -17.44 1.97 -6.77
C TYR A 111 -18.19 3.27 -7.11
N LEU A 112 -19.41 3.18 -7.60
CA LEU A 112 -20.22 4.34 -7.98
C LEU A 112 -20.45 5.33 -6.82
N PHE A 113 -20.62 4.83 -5.60
CA PHE A 113 -20.74 5.69 -4.41
C PHE A 113 -19.42 6.28 -3.93
N LEU A 114 -18.30 5.55 -4.09
CA LEU A 114 -17.03 5.94 -3.51
C LEU A 114 -16.16 6.80 -4.44
N TYR A 115 -16.22 6.61 -5.77
CA TYR A 115 -15.28 7.25 -6.70
C TYR A 115 -15.36 8.78 -6.73
N LYS A 116 -16.54 9.36 -6.42
CA LYS A 116 -16.72 10.82 -6.38
C LYS A 116 -15.97 11.50 -5.22
N LYS A 117 -15.79 10.78 -4.13
CA LYS A 117 -15.18 11.29 -2.88
C LYS A 117 -13.81 10.69 -2.58
N ASN A 118 -13.37 9.72 -3.38
CA ASN A 118 -12.10 9.03 -3.18
C ASN A 118 -11.41 8.73 -4.50
N ARG A 119 -10.10 8.81 -4.49
CA ARG A 119 -9.23 8.33 -5.56
C ARG A 119 -8.95 6.84 -5.31
N ILE A 120 -9.60 5.98 -6.09
CA ILE A 120 -9.48 4.52 -5.91
C ILE A 120 -8.26 4.02 -6.63
N VAL A 121 -7.28 3.54 -5.86
CA VAL A 121 -5.96 3.10 -6.32
C VAL A 121 -5.83 1.59 -6.18
N LEU A 122 -5.46 0.95 -7.27
CA LEU A 122 -5.02 -0.43 -7.30
C LEU A 122 -3.49 -0.48 -7.41
N TRP A 123 -2.94 -1.32 -8.30
CA TRP A 123 -1.50 -1.52 -8.45
C TRP A 123 -1.12 -1.90 -9.88
N THR A 124 0.12 -1.68 -10.21
CA THR A 124 0.77 -2.27 -11.39
C THR A 124 1.24 -3.68 -11.07
N MET A 125 1.85 -3.86 -9.89
CA MET A 125 2.37 -5.14 -9.44
C MET A 125 2.12 -5.34 -7.94
N MET A 126 1.54 -6.47 -7.57
CA MET A 126 1.39 -6.92 -6.20
C MET A 126 2.47 -7.98 -5.91
N VAL A 127 3.26 -7.74 -4.88
CA VAL A 127 4.20 -8.72 -4.35
C VAL A 127 3.43 -9.76 -3.55
N TYR A 128 3.70 -11.03 -3.81
CA TYR A 128 3.05 -12.13 -3.08
C TYR A 128 3.87 -12.50 -1.84
N ASP A 129 4.25 -11.49 -1.06
CA ASP A 129 5.06 -11.63 0.16
C ASP A 129 4.35 -12.44 1.26
N PHE A 130 3.02 -12.46 1.26
CA PHE A 130 2.17 -13.26 2.15
C PHE A 130 2.05 -14.75 1.74
N ASP A 131 2.43 -15.11 0.52
CA ASP A 131 2.35 -16.50 0.02
C ASP A 131 3.67 -17.24 0.24
N LYS A 132 3.74 -18.03 1.32
CA LYS A 132 4.93 -18.83 1.68
C LYS A 132 5.25 -19.93 0.67
N LYS A 133 4.29 -20.37 -0.16
CA LYS A 133 4.49 -21.45 -1.16
C LYS A 133 5.16 -20.94 -2.43
N ARG A 134 5.04 -19.64 -2.70
CA ARG A 134 5.62 -19.02 -3.88
C ARG A 134 7.12 -18.74 -3.67
N SER A 135 7.95 -19.09 -4.66
CA SER A 135 9.40 -18.90 -4.55
C SER A 135 9.79 -17.42 -4.63
N LEU A 136 10.83 -17.03 -3.90
CA LEU A 136 11.42 -15.69 -3.92
C LEU A 136 11.87 -15.29 -5.34
N GLU A 137 12.45 -16.22 -6.10
CA GLU A 137 12.93 -15.95 -7.46
C GLU A 137 11.80 -15.56 -8.43
N LYS A 138 10.61 -16.17 -8.27
CA LYS A 138 9.42 -15.75 -9.06
C LYS A 138 9.01 -14.32 -8.73
N ASP A 139 9.06 -13.96 -7.45
CA ASP A 139 8.68 -12.61 -7.02
C ASP A 139 9.72 -11.57 -7.46
N LYS A 140 11.03 -11.87 -7.36
CA LYS A 140 12.11 -11.03 -7.88
C LYS A 140 11.96 -10.76 -9.37
N LYS A 141 11.72 -11.80 -10.19
CA LYS A 141 11.49 -11.66 -11.63
C LYS A 141 10.30 -10.74 -11.95
N LEU A 142 9.23 -10.80 -11.17
CA LEU A 142 8.09 -9.90 -11.35
C LEU A 142 8.44 -8.46 -10.96
N LEU A 143 9.14 -8.24 -9.86
CA LEU A 143 9.64 -6.93 -9.45
C LEU A 143 10.49 -6.30 -10.56
N GLU A 144 11.41 -7.07 -11.16
CA GLU A 144 12.23 -6.62 -12.29
C GLU A 144 11.41 -6.29 -13.53
N LYS A 145 10.46 -7.18 -13.90
CA LYS A 145 9.62 -7.05 -15.09
C LYS A 145 8.75 -5.80 -15.07
N TYR A 146 8.17 -5.49 -13.90
CA TYR A 146 7.23 -4.38 -13.75
C TYR A 146 7.88 -3.08 -13.27
N LEU A 147 9.22 -3.04 -13.12
CA LEU A 147 9.96 -1.84 -12.76
C LEU A 147 10.02 -0.89 -13.97
N GLN A 148 8.99 -0.04 -14.08
CA GLN A 148 8.80 0.94 -15.14
C GLN A 148 8.35 2.29 -14.56
N PRO A 149 8.59 3.43 -15.25
CA PRO A 149 8.09 4.73 -14.81
C PRO A 149 6.59 4.69 -14.49
N GLY A 150 6.20 5.22 -13.33
CA GLY A 150 4.81 5.28 -12.90
C GLY A 150 4.23 4.02 -12.27
N SER A 151 5.00 2.94 -12.19
CA SER A 151 4.52 1.68 -11.58
C SER A 151 4.23 1.81 -10.09
N ILE A 152 3.11 1.23 -9.66
CA ILE A 152 2.67 1.15 -8.27
C ILE A 152 2.88 -0.28 -7.78
N PHE A 153 3.73 -0.44 -6.77
CA PHE A 153 4.07 -1.73 -6.16
C PHE A 153 3.42 -1.87 -4.79
N ILE A 154 2.90 -3.08 -4.48
CA ILE A 154 2.35 -3.40 -3.17
C ILE A 154 3.24 -4.40 -2.44
N PHE A 155 3.57 -4.07 -1.19
CA PHE A 155 4.01 -4.97 -0.14
C PHE A 155 2.99 -4.95 1.01
N HIS A 156 3.03 -5.93 1.90
CA HIS A 156 2.05 -6.04 2.99
C HIS A 156 2.71 -6.00 4.37
N ASP A 157 2.07 -5.28 5.28
CA ASP A 157 2.46 -5.19 6.69
C ASP A 157 1.54 -6.07 7.55
N ASN A 158 1.61 -7.38 7.34
CA ASN A 158 0.93 -8.35 8.17
C ASN A 158 1.87 -9.51 8.52
N GLN A 159 1.52 -10.29 9.54
CA GLN A 159 2.36 -11.37 10.07
C GLN A 159 2.78 -12.41 9.00
N LYS A 160 1.93 -12.68 8.01
CA LYS A 160 2.22 -13.67 6.96
C LYS A 160 3.32 -13.18 6.00
N ALA A 161 3.44 -11.87 5.83
CA ALA A 161 4.35 -11.27 4.87
C ALA A 161 5.77 -11.02 5.43
N ILE A 162 5.96 -10.96 6.75
CA ILE A 162 7.20 -10.53 7.40
C ILE A 162 8.44 -11.17 6.80
N ASP A 163 8.49 -12.51 6.77
CA ASP A 163 9.70 -13.24 6.37
C ASP A 163 10.12 -12.91 4.95
N LYS A 164 9.18 -12.97 4.00
CA LYS A 164 9.46 -12.70 2.59
C LYS A 164 9.64 -11.22 2.30
N LYS A 165 8.83 -10.35 2.92
CA LYS A 165 8.95 -8.92 2.75
C LYS A 165 10.34 -8.43 3.19
N ASN A 166 10.86 -8.89 4.31
CA ASN A 166 12.17 -8.48 4.82
C ASN A 166 13.33 -8.87 3.89
N ILE A 167 13.11 -9.81 2.97
CA ILE A 167 14.06 -10.16 1.91
C ILE A 167 13.77 -9.38 0.64
N LEU A 168 12.50 -9.32 0.21
CA LEU A 168 12.12 -8.76 -1.09
C LEU A 168 12.10 -7.24 -1.11
N LEU A 169 11.79 -6.58 0.00
CA LEU A 169 11.73 -5.12 0.06
C LEU A 169 13.11 -4.46 -0.08
N PRO A 170 14.16 -4.87 0.67
CA PRO A 170 15.52 -4.40 0.43
C PRO A 170 15.99 -4.67 -1.00
N TYR A 171 15.82 -5.91 -1.48
CA TYR A 171 16.18 -6.28 -2.85
C TYR A 171 15.52 -5.35 -3.88
N PHE A 172 14.22 -5.09 -3.74
CA PHE A 172 13.48 -4.22 -4.67
C PHE A 172 13.98 -2.77 -4.63
N ILE A 173 14.23 -2.24 -3.44
CA ILE A 173 14.75 -0.88 -3.29
C ILE A 173 16.13 -0.75 -3.96
N GLU A 174 17.05 -1.68 -3.69
CA GLU A 174 18.37 -1.68 -4.29
C GLU A 174 18.33 -1.79 -5.82
N LEU A 175 17.49 -2.70 -6.34
CA LEU A 175 17.27 -2.86 -7.77
C LEU A 175 16.77 -1.56 -8.42
N ALA A 176 15.79 -0.91 -7.81
CA ALA A 176 15.23 0.33 -8.33
C ALA A 176 16.25 1.48 -8.31
N LEU A 177 16.95 1.67 -7.21
CA LEU A 177 17.99 2.68 -7.08
C LEU A 177 19.15 2.45 -8.07
N LYS A 178 19.60 1.20 -8.24
CA LYS A 178 20.63 0.83 -9.24
C LYS A 178 20.21 1.16 -10.68
N ARG A 179 18.91 1.12 -10.98
CA ARG A 179 18.35 1.50 -12.28
C ARG A 179 17.97 2.99 -12.36
N ASN A 180 18.39 3.80 -11.38
CA ASN A 180 18.13 5.24 -11.26
C ASN A 180 16.64 5.60 -11.12
N PHE A 181 15.82 4.74 -10.53
CA PHE A 181 14.46 5.08 -10.14
C PHE A 181 14.45 5.81 -8.79
N ARG A 182 13.51 6.76 -8.67
CA ARG A 182 13.18 7.44 -7.42
C ARG A 182 11.86 6.91 -6.88
N PHE A 183 11.77 6.83 -5.56
CA PHE A 183 10.53 6.49 -4.86
C PHE A 183 9.83 7.76 -4.44
N GLU A 184 8.56 7.90 -4.83
CA GLU A 184 7.73 9.03 -4.42
C GLU A 184 6.42 8.56 -3.79
N PRO A 185 5.89 9.31 -2.80
CA PRO A 185 4.57 9.05 -2.26
C PRO A 185 3.47 9.36 -3.27
N LEU A 186 2.36 8.60 -3.23
CA LEU A 186 1.24 8.73 -4.20
C LEU A 186 0.48 10.05 -4.09
N ASP A 187 0.36 10.62 -2.90
CA ASP A 187 -0.42 11.84 -2.65
C ASP A 187 0.04 13.05 -3.46
N LYS A 188 1.31 13.11 -3.83
CA LYS A 188 1.84 14.16 -4.70
C LYS A 188 1.38 14.04 -6.17
N TYR A 189 0.91 12.88 -6.60
CA TYR A 189 0.59 12.56 -8.00
C TYR A 189 -0.89 12.21 -8.23
N ILE A 190 -1.66 12.10 -7.16
CA ILE A 190 -3.10 11.76 -7.20
C ILE A 190 -3.87 12.87 -6.48
N LEU A 191 -4.14 13.95 -7.21
CA LEU A 191 -4.95 15.07 -6.73
C LEU A 191 -6.43 14.89 -7.08
#